data_c83374667df0791963ab36d89a4dfa3e
#
_entry.id   c83374667df0791963ab36d89a4dfa3e
#
_cell.length_a   1.000
_cell.length_b   1.000
_cell.length_c   1.000
_cell.angle_alpha   90.00
_cell.angle_beta   90.00
_cell.angle_gamma   90.00
#
_symmetry.space_group_name_H-M   'P 1'
#
loop_
_entity.id
_entity.type
_entity.pdbx_description
1 polymer ?
#
loop_
_entity_poly.entity_id
_entity_poly.type
_entity_poly.pdbx_seq_one_letter_code
_entity_poly.pdbx_strand_id
1 'polypeptide(L)'
;MDLSIFFAGTAGSIPTPRRGLPALLVRRGGDRILFDCGEGTQRQLVSTVGLTELTEVFLTHFHADHWLGLPGLLKTFDLRGRERPLTIHGPPGLQELLTLALRLAGRVKFELALVELAPGQLLERDGYAIAPFPVAHRGAAFGYVLFEHERPGVFDPEAAVCLGLAPGPEFGRVQHGETIRGVIPSQVMGPPRPGRKLVISGDTTPCAALGVAAHDADLLIHEATFADEERDRAAQTGHSTAAQAAAAARQAQVRMLALTHISSRHPARLLRVEARAGFTNTVTPRDFDTIEIPFRENGEPRLLHWDAGAPEQEPGTGAREQEPSPEQEPGTERSADTVA
;
A
#
# COMPACT_ATOMS: atom_id res chain seq x y z
N MET A 1 -14.14 -1.75 6.26
CA MET A 1 -13.06 -0.90 5.69
C MET A 1 -12.19 -1.82 4.86
N ASP A 2 -11.95 -1.46 3.59
CA ASP A 2 -11.21 -2.31 2.67
C ASP A 2 -9.70 -2.17 2.88
N LEU A 3 -8.96 -3.27 2.73
CA LEU A 3 -7.50 -3.29 2.67
C LEU A 3 -7.10 -4.01 1.39
N SER A 4 -6.36 -3.33 0.54
CA SER A 4 -5.86 -3.89 -0.70
C SER A 4 -4.49 -3.33 -1.07
N ILE A 5 -3.76 -4.07 -1.89
CA ILE A 5 -2.46 -3.68 -2.41
C ILE A 5 -2.51 -3.72 -3.92
N PHE A 6 -2.22 -2.58 -4.55
CA PHE A 6 -2.04 -2.43 -5.98
C PHE A 6 -0.55 -2.47 -6.33
N PHE A 7 -0.17 -3.30 -7.27
CA PHE A 7 1.20 -3.48 -7.71
C PHE A 7 1.49 -2.54 -8.88
N ALA A 8 2.01 -1.34 -8.62
CA ALA A 8 2.36 -0.39 -9.66
C ALA A 8 3.62 -0.79 -10.42
N GLY A 9 4.53 -1.55 -9.78
CA GLY A 9 5.73 -2.06 -10.41
C GLY A 9 6.27 -3.29 -9.66
N THR A 10 6.72 -4.29 -10.41
CA THR A 10 7.05 -5.63 -9.90
C THR A 10 8.39 -6.17 -10.40
N ALA A 11 9.13 -5.42 -11.22
CA ALA A 11 10.50 -5.77 -11.63
C ALA A 11 11.50 -5.48 -10.52
N GLY A 12 12.63 -6.18 -10.52
CA GLY A 12 13.81 -5.88 -9.72
C GLY A 12 14.94 -5.33 -10.58
N SER A 13 15.65 -4.32 -10.08
CA SER A 13 16.83 -3.67 -10.63
C SER A 13 16.65 -3.00 -11.98
N ILE A 14 16.02 -3.64 -12.96
CA ILE A 14 15.92 -3.18 -14.34
C ILE A 14 14.47 -3.29 -14.81
N PRO A 15 13.83 -2.22 -15.31
CA PRO A 15 12.48 -2.29 -15.83
C PRO A 15 12.45 -3.10 -17.14
N THR A 16 11.30 -3.67 -17.44
CA THR A 16 11.03 -4.39 -18.68
C THR A 16 9.81 -3.78 -19.37
N PRO A 17 9.52 -4.11 -20.64
CA PRO A 17 8.29 -3.65 -21.29
C PRO A 17 7.00 -4.10 -20.59
N ARG A 18 7.07 -5.08 -19.67
CA ARG A 18 5.92 -5.68 -18.99
C ARG A 18 5.93 -5.47 -17.47
N ARG A 19 7.02 -4.97 -16.90
CA ARG A 19 7.19 -4.75 -15.45
C ARG A 19 7.96 -3.47 -15.21
N GLY A 20 7.33 -2.53 -14.52
CA GLY A 20 7.97 -1.35 -13.96
C GLY A 20 8.75 -1.67 -12.69
N LEU A 21 9.56 -0.72 -12.25
CA LEU A 21 10.37 -0.83 -11.04
C LEU A 21 9.52 -0.78 -9.76
N PRO A 22 10.07 -1.21 -8.61
CA PRO A 22 9.29 -1.46 -7.39
C PRO A 22 8.44 -0.28 -6.96
N ALA A 23 7.14 -0.52 -6.85
CA ALA A 23 6.17 0.41 -6.28
C ALA A 23 4.89 -0.34 -5.89
N LEU A 24 4.49 -0.25 -4.63
CA LEU A 24 3.29 -0.89 -4.08
C LEU A 24 2.39 0.18 -3.48
N LEU A 25 1.14 0.28 -3.94
CA LEU A 25 0.16 1.20 -3.36
C LEU A 25 -0.79 0.44 -2.43
N VAL A 26 -0.65 0.64 -1.13
CA VAL A 26 -1.59 0.14 -0.13
C VAL A 26 -2.76 1.10 -0.03
N ARG A 27 -3.97 0.55 -0.09
CA ARG A 27 -5.24 1.26 0.07
C ARG A 27 -5.95 0.73 1.31
N ARG A 28 -6.20 1.60 2.28
CA ARG A 28 -6.95 1.27 3.50
C ARG A 28 -7.93 2.40 3.81
N GLY A 29 -9.20 2.13 3.58
CA GLY A 29 -10.20 3.21 3.68
C GLY A 29 -9.81 4.42 2.84
N GLY A 30 -9.62 5.57 3.49
CA GLY A 30 -9.16 6.82 2.84
C GLY A 30 -7.65 6.90 2.62
N ASP A 31 -6.86 6.06 3.28
CA ASP A 31 -5.40 6.13 3.21
C ASP A 31 -4.86 5.54 1.91
N ARG A 32 -3.86 6.20 1.36
CA ARG A 32 -3.14 5.82 0.14
C ARG A 32 -1.65 5.92 0.43
N ILE A 33 -1.04 4.76 0.69
CA ILE A 33 0.34 4.64 1.17
C ILE A 33 1.17 3.97 0.10
N LEU A 34 2.18 4.67 -0.40
CA LEU A 34 3.09 4.13 -1.41
C LEU A 34 4.33 3.56 -0.74
N PHE A 35 4.66 2.30 -1.01
CA PHE A 35 5.92 1.67 -0.62
C PHE A 35 6.80 1.57 -1.85
N ASP A 36 7.96 2.21 -1.78
CA ASP A 36 8.90 2.48 -2.86
C ASP A 36 8.29 3.28 -4.03
N CYS A 37 9.16 3.89 -4.80
CA CYS A 37 8.80 4.72 -5.93
C CYS A 37 9.92 4.65 -6.98
N GLY A 38 10.04 3.52 -7.65
CA GLY A 38 11.01 3.31 -8.72
C GLY A 38 10.75 4.20 -9.92
N GLU A 39 11.73 4.31 -10.82
CA GLU A 39 11.56 5.07 -12.05
C GLU A 39 10.33 4.58 -12.83
N GLY A 40 9.53 5.51 -13.32
CA GLY A 40 8.29 5.22 -14.07
C GLY A 40 7.04 5.03 -13.22
N THR A 41 7.13 4.95 -11.89
CA THR A 41 5.97 4.78 -10.98
C THR A 41 4.87 5.80 -11.26
N GLN A 42 5.21 7.06 -11.48
CA GLN A 42 4.27 8.11 -11.82
C GLN A 42 3.44 7.75 -13.07
N ARG A 43 4.10 7.27 -14.14
CA ARG A 43 3.43 6.86 -15.37
C ARG A 43 2.53 5.65 -15.15
N GLN A 44 2.98 4.68 -14.35
CA GLN A 44 2.21 3.50 -13.98
C GLN A 44 0.92 3.89 -13.26
N LEU A 45 1.00 4.80 -12.29
CA LEU A 45 -0.16 5.31 -11.56
C LEU A 45 -1.12 6.08 -12.49
N VAL A 46 -0.60 7.01 -13.30
CA VAL A 46 -1.43 7.82 -14.23
C VAL A 46 -2.18 6.95 -15.23
N SER A 47 -1.56 5.88 -15.72
CA SER A 47 -2.18 5.01 -16.73
C SER A 47 -3.19 4.00 -16.17
N THR A 48 -3.36 3.95 -14.85
CA THR A 48 -4.22 2.98 -14.18
C THR A 48 -5.14 3.65 -13.16
N VAL A 49 -4.69 3.78 -11.91
CA VAL A 49 -5.48 4.29 -10.78
C VAL A 49 -5.49 5.81 -10.67
N GLY A 50 -4.92 6.49 -11.63
CA GLY A 50 -4.73 7.93 -11.61
C GLY A 50 -3.62 8.38 -10.65
N LEU A 51 -3.37 9.69 -10.58
CA LEU A 51 -2.53 10.26 -9.53
C LEU A 51 -3.36 10.39 -8.26
N THR A 52 -3.43 9.28 -7.53
CA THR A 52 -4.06 9.23 -6.22
C THR A 52 -3.43 10.24 -5.27
N GLU A 53 -4.23 10.85 -4.42
CA GLU A 53 -3.69 11.66 -3.33
C GLU A 53 -3.03 10.77 -2.29
N LEU A 54 -1.73 10.56 -2.44
CA LEU A 54 -0.96 9.81 -1.47
C LEU A 54 -1.02 10.52 -0.10
N THR A 55 -1.20 9.72 0.95
CA THR A 55 -1.10 10.20 2.33
C THR A 55 0.34 10.14 2.81
N GLU A 56 1.05 9.07 2.48
CA GLU A 56 2.43 8.83 2.89
C GLU A 56 3.20 8.03 1.83
N VAL A 57 4.53 8.15 1.86
CA VAL A 57 5.46 7.31 1.09
C VAL A 57 6.45 6.67 2.05
N PHE A 58 6.72 5.37 1.89
CA PHE A 58 7.72 4.63 2.65
C PHE A 58 8.78 4.10 1.69
N LEU A 59 10.04 4.43 1.91
CA LEU A 59 11.15 3.87 1.16
C LEU A 59 11.79 2.73 1.96
N THR A 60 11.99 1.59 1.31
CA THR A 60 12.64 0.43 1.94
C THR A 60 14.13 0.65 2.07
N HIS A 61 14.76 1.18 1.03
CA HIS A 61 16.18 1.51 0.96
C HIS A 61 16.48 2.45 -0.23
N PHE A 62 17.75 2.79 -0.48
CA PHE A 62 18.11 3.83 -1.43
C PHE A 62 18.80 3.31 -2.71
N HIS A 63 18.59 2.05 -3.11
CA HIS A 63 18.96 1.64 -4.46
C HIS A 63 18.08 2.37 -5.49
N ALA A 64 18.67 2.66 -6.63
CA ALA A 64 18.08 3.52 -7.66
C ALA A 64 16.67 3.10 -8.09
N ASP A 65 16.43 1.81 -8.21
CA ASP A 65 15.18 1.22 -8.63
C ASP A 65 14.04 1.36 -7.61
N HIS A 66 14.32 1.76 -6.36
CA HIS A 66 13.32 1.95 -5.31
C HIS A 66 12.89 3.40 -5.08
N TRP A 67 13.64 4.41 -5.58
CA TRP A 67 13.31 5.80 -5.25
C TRP A 67 13.44 6.81 -6.40
N LEU A 68 14.10 6.49 -7.53
CA LEU A 68 14.36 7.47 -8.60
C LEU A 68 13.09 8.04 -9.25
N GLY A 69 11.95 7.39 -9.14
CA GLY A 69 10.67 7.94 -9.59
C GLY A 69 10.10 9.03 -8.68
N LEU A 70 10.55 9.09 -7.43
CA LEU A 70 9.98 9.99 -6.42
C LEU A 70 10.16 11.47 -6.74
N PRO A 71 11.33 11.98 -7.17
CA PRO A 71 11.47 13.40 -7.53
C PRO A 71 10.51 13.83 -8.65
N GLY A 72 10.31 12.98 -9.66
CA GLY A 72 9.36 13.25 -10.74
C GLY A 72 7.92 13.26 -10.28
N LEU A 73 7.54 12.31 -9.42
CA LEU A 73 6.21 12.24 -8.81
C LEU A 73 5.91 13.49 -7.97
N LEU A 74 6.85 13.90 -7.11
CA LEU A 74 6.73 15.10 -6.28
C LEU A 74 6.55 16.37 -7.12
N LYS A 75 7.32 16.51 -8.23
CA LYS A 75 7.16 17.64 -9.15
C LYS A 75 5.82 17.64 -9.87
N THR A 76 5.28 16.47 -10.17
CA THR A 76 3.96 16.39 -10.77
C THR A 76 2.85 16.78 -9.80
N PHE A 77 2.95 16.39 -8.53
CA PHE A 77 2.04 16.87 -7.49
C PHE A 77 2.12 18.40 -7.33
N ASP A 78 3.33 18.98 -7.31
CA ASP A 78 3.55 20.42 -7.23
C ASP A 78 2.91 21.17 -8.42
N LEU A 79 3.12 20.67 -9.64
CA LEU A 79 2.56 21.26 -10.87
C LEU A 79 1.03 21.12 -10.97
N ARG A 80 0.45 20.11 -10.32
CA ARG A 80 -1.00 19.94 -10.21
C ARG A 80 -1.63 20.72 -9.06
N GLY A 81 -0.85 21.52 -8.33
CA GLY A 81 -1.35 22.38 -7.26
C GLY A 81 -1.71 21.61 -5.99
N ARG A 82 -0.98 20.53 -5.67
CA ARG A 82 -1.19 19.82 -4.39
C ARG A 82 -1.04 20.77 -3.22
N GLU A 83 -2.03 20.81 -2.35
CA GLU A 83 -2.02 21.59 -1.09
C GLU A 83 -1.83 20.68 0.15
N ARG A 84 -2.24 19.41 0.06
CA ARG A 84 -2.15 18.47 1.19
C ARG A 84 -0.69 18.16 1.51
N PRO A 85 -0.31 18.13 2.80
CA PRO A 85 1.01 17.68 3.23
C PRO A 85 1.31 16.25 2.72
N LEU A 86 2.58 15.95 2.51
CA LEU A 86 3.06 14.61 2.23
C LEU A 86 4.22 14.29 3.15
N THR A 87 4.15 13.14 3.83
CA THR A 87 5.26 12.63 4.61
C THR A 87 5.95 11.49 3.89
N ILE A 88 7.27 11.56 3.81
CA ILE A 88 8.11 10.49 3.28
C ILE A 88 8.91 9.90 4.42
N HIS A 89 8.78 8.60 4.61
CA HIS A 89 9.47 7.82 5.62
C HIS A 89 10.54 6.95 4.96
N GLY A 90 11.66 6.72 5.65
CA GLY A 90 12.69 5.82 5.14
C GLY A 90 13.82 5.60 6.13
N PRO A 91 14.84 4.84 5.73
CA PRO A 91 16.04 4.62 6.55
C PRO A 91 16.84 5.91 6.79
N PRO A 92 17.78 5.91 7.73
CA PRO A 92 18.77 6.99 7.91
C PRO A 92 19.47 7.32 6.59
N GLY A 93 19.64 8.63 6.29
CA GLY A 93 20.14 9.18 5.03
C GLY A 93 19.05 9.69 4.09
N LEU A 94 17.77 9.49 4.42
CA LEU A 94 16.64 9.98 3.64
C LEU A 94 16.65 11.50 3.43
N GLN A 95 16.94 12.25 4.49
CA GLN A 95 16.95 13.72 4.44
C GLN A 95 18.02 14.24 3.49
N GLU A 96 19.23 13.67 3.56
CA GLU A 96 20.34 14.04 2.68
C GLU A 96 20.01 13.72 1.22
N LEU A 97 19.56 12.49 0.96
CA LEU A 97 19.20 12.01 -0.37
C LEU A 97 18.16 12.91 -1.05
N LEU A 98 17.02 13.14 -0.38
CA LEU A 98 15.93 13.90 -0.97
C LEU A 98 16.21 15.40 -1.00
N THR A 99 16.98 15.94 -0.07
CA THR A 99 17.45 17.33 -0.15
C THR A 99 18.29 17.54 -1.41
N LEU A 100 19.22 16.62 -1.70
CA LEU A 100 20.03 16.68 -2.90
C LEU A 100 19.18 16.50 -4.17
N ALA A 101 18.31 15.51 -4.20
CA ALA A 101 17.43 15.26 -5.33
C ALA A 101 16.54 16.48 -5.67
N LEU A 102 15.94 17.12 -4.65
CA LEU A 102 15.09 18.29 -4.84
C LEU A 102 15.87 19.57 -5.17
N ARG A 103 17.15 19.65 -4.84
CA ARG A 103 18.02 20.73 -5.38
C ARG A 103 18.18 20.63 -6.90
N LEU A 104 18.22 19.42 -7.44
CA LEU A 104 18.37 19.17 -8.88
C LEU A 104 17.02 19.23 -9.61
N ALA A 105 15.98 18.59 -9.07
CA ALA A 105 14.66 18.50 -9.68
C ALA A 105 13.78 19.75 -9.46
N GLY A 106 14.19 20.65 -8.55
CA GLY A 106 13.42 21.81 -8.12
C GLY A 106 12.54 21.53 -6.89
N ARG A 107 12.44 22.55 -6.02
CA ARG A 107 11.63 22.47 -4.79
C ARG A 107 10.14 22.31 -5.11
N VAL A 108 9.39 21.75 -4.16
CA VAL A 108 7.93 21.66 -4.19
C VAL A 108 7.34 22.76 -3.28
N LYS A 109 6.10 23.16 -3.55
CA LYS A 109 5.42 24.25 -2.80
C LYS A 109 4.55 23.74 -1.67
N PHE A 110 4.06 22.50 -1.75
CA PHE A 110 3.30 21.89 -0.66
C PHE A 110 4.21 21.44 0.49
N GLU A 111 3.64 21.27 1.64
CA GLU A 111 4.35 20.82 2.84
C GLU A 111 4.86 19.39 2.64
N LEU A 112 6.18 19.21 2.73
CA LEU A 112 6.87 17.93 2.59
C LEU A 112 7.68 17.64 3.85
N ALA A 113 7.27 16.62 4.61
CA ALA A 113 7.98 16.13 5.76
C ALA A 113 8.85 14.91 5.39
N LEU A 114 10.10 14.87 5.84
CA LEU A 114 11.03 13.77 5.69
C LEU A 114 11.33 13.18 7.06
N VAL A 115 11.01 11.90 7.25
CA VAL A 115 11.12 11.22 8.55
C VAL A 115 12.03 10.01 8.42
N GLU A 116 13.21 10.08 9.04
CA GLU A 116 14.09 8.93 9.15
C GLU A 116 13.63 8.03 10.30
N LEU A 117 13.48 6.75 10.01
CA LEU A 117 12.93 5.78 10.94
C LEU A 117 14.04 4.97 11.63
N ALA A 118 13.74 4.52 12.85
CA ALA A 118 14.52 3.51 13.54
C ALA A 118 13.82 2.15 13.50
N PRO A 119 14.56 1.02 13.48
CA PRO A 119 13.95 -0.32 13.53
C PRO A 119 12.99 -0.48 14.71
N GLY A 120 11.79 -0.99 14.45
CA GLY A 120 10.75 -1.20 15.46
C GLY A 120 10.01 0.06 15.92
N GLN A 121 10.30 1.23 15.35
CA GLN A 121 9.56 2.46 15.62
C GLN A 121 8.11 2.30 15.18
N LEU A 122 7.19 2.41 16.13
CA LEU A 122 5.76 2.29 15.85
C LEU A 122 5.19 3.62 15.35
N LEU A 123 4.57 3.59 14.19
CA LEU A 123 3.89 4.72 13.59
C LEU A 123 2.38 4.48 13.68
N GLU A 124 1.77 4.99 14.76
CA GLU A 124 0.34 4.85 15.02
C GLU A 124 -0.51 5.67 14.05
N ARG A 125 -1.63 5.08 13.61
CA ARG A 125 -2.68 5.67 12.78
C ARG A 125 -4.05 5.31 13.34
N ASP A 126 -5.10 5.85 12.73
CA ASP A 126 -6.47 5.51 13.13
C ASP A 126 -6.81 4.05 12.78
N GLY A 127 -6.83 3.21 13.82
CA GLY A 127 -7.15 1.79 13.76
C GLY A 127 -6.07 0.87 13.18
N TYR A 128 -4.83 1.34 12.97
CA TYR A 128 -3.70 0.52 12.54
C TYR A 128 -2.36 1.18 12.87
N ALA A 129 -1.29 0.40 12.74
CA ALA A 129 0.07 0.93 12.85
C ALA A 129 0.96 0.38 11.73
N ILE A 130 2.04 1.11 11.44
CA ILE A 130 3.12 0.68 10.55
C ILE A 130 4.41 0.69 11.35
N ALA A 131 5.22 -0.35 11.19
CA ALA A 131 6.55 -0.40 11.79
C ALA A 131 7.60 -0.91 10.79
N PRO A 132 8.77 -0.26 10.70
CA PRO A 132 9.91 -0.78 9.99
C PRO A 132 10.58 -1.90 10.79
N PHE A 133 11.08 -2.92 10.13
CA PHE A 133 11.97 -3.92 10.69
C PHE A 133 13.24 -4.04 9.85
N PRO A 134 14.39 -4.33 10.45
CA PRO A 134 15.64 -4.43 9.73
C PRO A 134 15.64 -5.66 8.83
N VAL A 135 16.17 -5.53 7.62
CA VAL A 135 16.37 -6.63 6.68
C VAL A 135 17.84 -6.80 6.35
N ALA A 136 18.20 -7.97 5.82
CA ALA A 136 19.60 -8.31 5.50
C ALA A 136 19.90 -7.93 4.03
N HIS A 137 20.15 -6.65 3.81
CA HIS A 137 20.53 -6.10 2.51
C HIS A 137 21.72 -5.13 2.66
N ARG A 138 22.20 -4.55 1.55
CA ARG A 138 23.33 -3.62 1.57
C ARG A 138 22.90 -2.24 2.10
N GLY A 139 23.63 -1.72 3.07
CA GLY A 139 23.34 -0.43 3.70
C GLY A 139 22.15 -0.50 4.67
N ALA A 140 21.57 0.67 4.96
CA ALA A 140 20.37 0.76 5.78
C ALA A 140 19.14 0.38 4.94
N ALA A 141 18.49 -0.72 5.30
CA ALA A 141 17.34 -1.24 4.60
C ALA A 141 16.28 -1.76 5.57
N PHE A 142 15.02 -1.51 5.24
CA PHE A 142 13.87 -1.92 6.03
C PHE A 142 12.86 -2.73 5.20
N GLY A 143 12.28 -3.74 5.84
CA GLY A 143 10.95 -4.19 5.51
C GLY A 143 9.93 -3.43 6.37
N TYR A 144 8.66 -3.53 6.02
CA TYR A 144 7.57 -2.87 6.75
C TYR A 144 6.47 -3.86 7.11
N VAL A 145 5.94 -3.72 8.31
CA VAL A 145 4.72 -4.39 8.73
C VAL A 145 3.64 -3.34 8.95
N LEU A 146 2.48 -3.55 8.31
CA LEU A 146 1.24 -2.85 8.59
C LEU A 146 0.31 -3.83 9.30
N PHE A 147 -0.18 -3.47 10.47
CA PHE A 147 -1.13 -4.28 11.20
C PHE A 147 -2.26 -3.43 11.77
N GLU A 148 -3.47 -3.91 11.59
CA GLU A 148 -4.66 -3.28 12.17
C GLU A 148 -4.81 -3.67 13.63
N HIS A 149 -5.37 -2.77 14.42
CA HIS A 149 -5.69 -3.04 15.81
C HIS A 149 -6.78 -4.11 15.94
N GLU A 150 -6.86 -4.75 17.09
CA GLU A 150 -7.95 -5.66 17.41
C GLU A 150 -9.30 -4.95 17.28
N ARG A 151 -10.27 -5.69 16.76
CA ARG A 151 -11.65 -5.22 16.61
C ARG A 151 -12.51 -5.78 17.72
N PRO A 152 -13.59 -5.08 18.13
CA PRO A 152 -14.56 -5.62 19.06
C PRO A 152 -15.06 -7.00 18.61
N GLY A 153 -15.37 -7.85 19.56
CA GLY A 153 -16.02 -9.13 19.33
C GLY A 153 -17.38 -8.97 18.66
N VAL A 154 -17.96 -10.07 18.22
CA VAL A 154 -19.31 -10.06 17.66
C VAL A 154 -20.30 -9.80 18.80
N PHE A 155 -21.20 -8.82 18.60
CA PHE A 155 -22.27 -8.53 19.53
C PHE A 155 -23.35 -9.60 19.43
N ASP A 156 -23.82 -10.06 20.58
CA ASP A 156 -24.92 -11.02 20.72
C ASP A 156 -26.22 -10.29 21.13
N PRO A 157 -27.08 -9.96 20.15
CA PRO A 157 -28.33 -9.26 20.44
C PRO A 157 -29.34 -10.09 21.25
N GLU A 158 -29.30 -11.42 21.13
CA GLU A 158 -30.22 -12.30 21.89
C GLU A 158 -29.82 -12.33 23.36
N ALA A 159 -28.53 -12.49 23.65
CA ALA A 159 -28.02 -12.39 25.02
C ALA A 159 -28.31 -11.00 25.62
N ALA A 160 -28.15 -9.94 24.85
CA ALA A 160 -28.43 -8.57 25.30
C ALA A 160 -29.90 -8.37 25.68
N VAL A 161 -30.83 -8.87 24.88
CA VAL A 161 -32.29 -8.85 25.19
C VAL A 161 -32.60 -9.68 26.41
N CYS A 162 -32.03 -10.89 26.52
CA CYS A 162 -32.22 -11.76 27.69
C CYS A 162 -31.75 -11.13 29.00
N LEU A 163 -30.72 -10.29 28.93
CA LEU A 163 -30.19 -9.51 30.06
C LEU A 163 -30.93 -8.17 30.29
N GLY A 164 -32.01 -7.90 29.55
CA GLY A 164 -32.91 -6.77 29.77
C GLY A 164 -32.51 -5.48 29.04
N LEU A 165 -31.59 -5.54 28.07
CA LEU A 165 -31.30 -4.40 27.21
C LEU A 165 -32.37 -4.25 26.12
N ALA A 166 -32.75 -3.01 25.82
CA ALA A 166 -33.67 -2.72 24.73
C ALA A 166 -32.91 -2.61 23.40
N PRO A 167 -33.42 -3.22 22.30
CA PRO A 167 -32.86 -3.00 20.97
C PRO A 167 -32.81 -1.51 20.60
N GLY A 168 -31.68 -1.07 20.01
CA GLY A 168 -31.47 0.31 19.61
C GLY A 168 -30.31 0.99 20.32
N PRO A 169 -30.45 2.22 20.87
CA PRO A 169 -29.33 2.99 21.43
C PRO A 169 -28.56 2.28 22.56
N GLU A 170 -29.24 1.45 23.38
CA GLU A 170 -28.58 0.71 24.47
C GLU A 170 -27.59 -0.32 23.92
N PHE A 171 -27.92 -0.97 22.80
CA PHE A 171 -27.00 -1.90 22.13
C PHE A 171 -25.72 -1.18 21.65
N GLY A 172 -25.89 -0.03 21.01
CA GLY A 172 -24.74 0.76 20.57
C GLY A 172 -23.83 1.18 21.73
N ARG A 173 -24.43 1.64 22.82
CA ARG A 173 -23.67 2.09 23.99
C ARG A 173 -22.89 0.95 24.65
N VAL A 174 -23.49 -0.24 24.81
CA VAL A 174 -22.77 -1.39 25.39
C VAL A 174 -21.68 -1.90 24.45
N GLN A 175 -21.89 -1.86 23.13
CA GLN A 175 -20.85 -2.17 22.13
C GLN A 175 -19.65 -1.19 22.18
N HIS A 176 -19.88 0.06 22.59
CA HIS A 176 -18.84 1.07 22.79
C HIS A 176 -18.21 1.03 24.20
N GLY A 177 -18.47 -0.02 24.96
CA GLY A 177 -17.81 -0.25 26.25
C GLY A 177 -18.56 0.21 27.48
N GLU A 178 -19.77 0.79 27.34
CA GLU A 178 -20.55 1.26 28.49
C GLU A 178 -21.25 0.10 29.21
N THR A 179 -21.38 0.21 30.53
CA THR A 179 -22.24 -0.68 31.34
C THR A 179 -23.65 -0.10 31.35
N ILE A 180 -24.62 -0.83 30.84
CA ILE A 180 -26.01 -0.39 30.73
C ILE A 180 -26.91 -1.33 31.59
N ARG A 181 -27.64 -0.76 32.54
CA ARG A 181 -28.54 -1.54 33.48
C ARG A 181 -27.82 -2.70 34.15
N GLY A 182 -26.52 -2.58 34.45
CA GLY A 182 -25.71 -3.64 35.05
C GLY A 182 -25.16 -4.69 34.08
N VAL A 183 -25.50 -4.58 32.79
CA VAL A 183 -24.91 -5.43 31.71
C VAL A 183 -23.61 -4.84 31.27
N ILE A 184 -22.53 -5.59 31.39
CA ILE A 184 -21.18 -5.21 30.92
C ILE A 184 -20.92 -5.77 29.52
N PRO A 185 -20.07 -5.14 28.70
CA PRO A 185 -19.77 -5.59 27.34
C PRO A 185 -19.41 -7.07 27.23
N SER A 186 -18.59 -7.60 28.11
CA SER A 186 -18.15 -9.01 28.07
C SER A 186 -19.25 -10.05 28.21
N GLN A 187 -20.46 -9.65 28.61
CA GLN A 187 -21.62 -10.57 28.72
C GLN A 187 -22.38 -10.72 27.39
N VAL A 188 -22.18 -9.74 26.47
CA VAL A 188 -22.92 -9.64 25.19
C VAL A 188 -22.02 -9.46 23.99
N MET A 189 -20.71 -9.47 24.20
CA MET A 189 -19.69 -9.40 23.15
C MET A 189 -18.87 -10.68 23.14
N GLY A 190 -18.65 -11.24 21.98
CA GLY A 190 -17.66 -12.30 21.79
C GLY A 190 -16.22 -11.82 22.08
N PRO A 191 -15.23 -12.70 21.94
CA PRO A 191 -13.82 -12.31 22.09
C PRO A 191 -13.41 -11.28 21.04
N PRO A 192 -12.42 -10.41 21.34
CA PRO A 192 -11.84 -9.52 20.37
C PRO A 192 -11.38 -10.27 19.10
N ARG A 193 -11.54 -9.66 17.94
CA ARG A 193 -11.16 -10.23 16.67
C ARG A 193 -9.88 -9.57 16.15
N PRO A 194 -8.91 -10.36 15.66
CA PRO A 194 -7.66 -9.79 15.17
C PRO A 194 -7.91 -8.86 13.98
N GLY A 195 -7.11 -7.81 13.88
CA GLY A 195 -6.95 -7.01 12.69
C GLY A 195 -6.19 -7.77 11.60
N ARG A 196 -6.10 -7.17 10.42
CA ARG A 196 -5.33 -7.74 9.29
C ARG A 196 -3.87 -7.33 9.40
N LYS A 197 -2.98 -8.21 8.90
CA LYS A 197 -1.53 -7.99 8.93
C LYS A 197 -0.93 -8.18 7.55
N LEU A 198 -0.28 -7.14 7.03
CA LEU A 198 0.46 -7.10 5.78
C LEU A 198 1.94 -6.89 6.07
N VAL A 199 2.81 -7.68 5.44
CA VAL A 199 4.26 -7.54 5.54
C VAL A 199 4.87 -7.37 4.15
N ILE A 200 5.75 -6.39 4.01
CA ILE A 200 6.51 -6.07 2.80
C ILE A 200 7.99 -6.26 3.15
N SER A 201 8.68 -7.19 2.49
CA SER A 201 10.06 -7.51 2.84
C SER A 201 11.04 -6.40 2.45
N GLY A 202 10.78 -5.63 1.39
CA GLY A 202 11.86 -4.96 0.67
C GLY A 202 12.86 -5.97 0.12
N ASP A 203 14.05 -5.52 -0.23
CA ASP A 203 15.13 -6.39 -0.70
C ASP A 203 15.86 -7.01 0.49
N THR A 204 16.07 -8.33 0.45
CA THR A 204 16.68 -9.03 1.57
C THR A 204 17.19 -10.43 1.20
N THR A 205 18.29 -10.84 1.81
CA THR A 205 18.55 -12.27 2.01
C THR A 205 17.65 -12.80 3.14
N PRO A 206 17.48 -14.13 3.29
CA PRO A 206 16.76 -14.69 4.43
C PRO A 206 17.28 -14.16 5.77
N CYS A 207 16.41 -13.62 6.60
CA CYS A 207 16.78 -13.06 7.90
C CYS A 207 15.73 -13.33 8.99
N ALA A 208 16.18 -13.41 10.23
CA ALA A 208 15.31 -13.73 11.36
C ALA A 208 14.23 -12.65 11.62
N ALA A 209 14.57 -11.37 11.42
CA ALA A 209 13.66 -10.26 11.66
C ALA A 209 12.41 -10.33 10.76
N LEU A 210 12.58 -10.75 9.49
CA LEU A 210 11.47 -10.99 8.58
C LEU A 210 10.56 -12.11 9.11
N GLY A 211 11.13 -13.23 9.61
CA GLY A 211 10.33 -14.32 10.17
C GLY A 211 9.46 -13.87 11.35
N VAL A 212 10.02 -13.04 12.23
CA VAL A 212 9.28 -12.44 13.35
C VAL A 212 8.19 -11.49 12.86
N ALA A 213 8.53 -10.58 11.95
CA ALA A 213 7.59 -9.61 11.40
C ALA A 213 6.45 -10.29 10.63
N ALA A 214 6.75 -11.34 9.87
CA ALA A 214 5.78 -12.05 9.03
C ALA A 214 4.93 -13.09 9.78
N HIS A 215 5.25 -13.41 11.05
CA HIS A 215 4.51 -14.42 11.78
C HIS A 215 3.00 -14.15 11.77
N ASP A 216 2.23 -15.17 11.32
CA ASP A 216 0.76 -15.14 11.19
C ASP A 216 0.22 -13.95 10.36
N ALA A 217 0.98 -13.47 9.36
CA ALA A 217 0.51 -12.40 8.49
C ALA A 217 -0.55 -12.90 7.50
N ASP A 218 -1.52 -12.05 7.18
CA ASP A 218 -2.51 -12.35 6.15
C ASP A 218 -1.89 -12.34 4.75
N LEU A 219 -0.94 -11.42 4.52
CA LEU A 219 -0.18 -11.33 3.28
C LEU A 219 1.29 -11.01 3.57
N LEU A 220 2.19 -11.83 3.03
CA LEU A 220 3.61 -11.51 2.89
C LEU A 220 3.91 -11.17 1.43
N ILE A 221 4.36 -9.95 1.18
CA ILE A 221 4.95 -9.56 -0.10
C ILE A 221 6.46 -9.68 0.06
N HIS A 222 7.06 -10.59 -0.70
CA HIS A 222 8.49 -10.92 -0.58
C HIS A 222 9.18 -10.80 -1.93
N GLU A 223 10.39 -10.26 -1.92
CA GLU A 223 11.23 -10.30 -3.10
C GLU A 223 11.56 -11.73 -3.52
N ALA A 224 11.69 -11.96 -4.81
CA ALA A 224 12.13 -13.21 -5.39
C ALA A 224 12.93 -12.91 -6.66
N THR A 225 14.06 -12.24 -6.45
CA THR A 225 14.90 -11.76 -7.55
C THR A 225 15.48 -12.90 -8.36
N PHE A 226 15.72 -14.06 -7.74
CA PHE A 226 16.40 -15.20 -8.35
C PHE A 226 15.61 -16.51 -8.24
N ALA A 227 15.86 -17.42 -9.19
CA ALA A 227 15.54 -18.83 -9.04
C ALA A 227 16.56 -19.54 -8.14
N ASP A 228 16.20 -20.69 -7.57
CA ASP A 228 17.02 -21.38 -6.57
C ASP A 228 18.36 -21.90 -7.14
N GLU A 229 18.44 -22.10 -8.44
CA GLU A 229 19.68 -22.44 -9.14
C GLU A 229 20.76 -21.33 -9.05
N GLU A 230 20.33 -20.07 -8.82
CA GLU A 230 21.23 -18.93 -8.63
C GLU A 230 21.32 -18.49 -7.15
N ARG A 231 21.12 -19.39 -6.19
CA ARG A 231 21.11 -19.11 -4.73
C ARG A 231 22.39 -18.41 -4.27
N ASP A 232 23.56 -18.84 -4.75
CA ASP A 232 24.83 -18.23 -4.38
C ASP A 232 24.92 -16.78 -4.86
N ARG A 233 24.40 -16.51 -6.06
CA ARG A 233 24.33 -15.15 -6.61
C ARG A 233 23.35 -14.29 -5.83
N ALA A 234 22.18 -14.82 -5.47
CA ALA A 234 21.22 -14.14 -4.62
C ALA A 234 21.89 -13.69 -3.31
N ALA A 235 22.59 -14.59 -2.63
CA ALA A 235 23.34 -14.28 -1.40
C ALA A 235 24.41 -13.19 -1.62
N GLN A 236 25.19 -13.28 -2.71
CA GLN A 236 26.27 -12.33 -3.03
C GLN A 236 25.72 -10.92 -3.32
N THR A 237 24.53 -10.83 -3.89
CA THR A 237 23.90 -9.55 -4.24
C THR A 237 22.94 -9.01 -3.17
N GLY A 238 22.71 -9.78 -2.10
CA GLY A 238 21.85 -9.35 -0.98
C GLY A 238 20.35 -9.59 -1.23
N HIS A 239 20.01 -10.63 -2.02
CA HIS A 239 18.65 -10.97 -2.41
C HIS A 239 18.26 -12.39 -2.03
N SER A 240 16.99 -12.72 -2.29
CA SER A 240 16.42 -14.04 -2.04
C SER A 240 16.05 -14.76 -3.34
N THR A 241 15.98 -16.10 -3.24
CA THR A 241 15.35 -16.93 -4.27
C THR A 241 13.88 -17.14 -3.98
N ALA A 242 13.12 -17.55 -4.99
CA ALA A 242 11.71 -17.89 -4.83
C ALA A 242 11.48 -19.03 -3.81
N ALA A 243 12.37 -20.01 -3.77
CA ALA A 243 12.33 -21.09 -2.77
C ALA A 243 12.59 -20.58 -1.35
N GLN A 244 13.50 -19.62 -1.16
CA GLN A 244 13.76 -18.99 0.12
C GLN A 244 12.58 -18.15 0.61
N ALA A 245 11.93 -17.38 -0.29
CA ALA A 245 10.69 -16.66 0.02
C ALA A 245 9.57 -17.60 0.48
N ALA A 246 9.40 -18.74 -0.20
CA ALA A 246 8.43 -19.76 0.18
C ALA A 246 8.75 -20.41 1.53
N ALA A 247 10.02 -20.65 1.82
CA ALA A 247 10.46 -21.19 3.11
C ALA A 247 10.16 -20.21 4.25
N ALA A 248 10.42 -18.91 4.05
CA ALA A 248 10.07 -17.84 5.00
C ALA A 248 8.55 -17.78 5.24
N ALA A 249 7.75 -17.80 4.18
CA ALA A 249 6.28 -17.78 4.26
C ALA A 249 5.73 -18.97 5.06
N ARG A 250 6.25 -20.18 4.79
CA ARG A 250 5.85 -21.40 5.52
C ARG A 250 6.23 -21.33 6.99
N GLN A 251 7.45 -20.91 7.31
CA GLN A 251 7.93 -20.81 8.69
C GLN A 251 7.16 -19.76 9.49
N ALA A 252 6.82 -18.64 8.85
CA ALA A 252 6.04 -17.58 9.44
C ALA A 252 4.53 -17.86 9.47
N GLN A 253 4.07 -18.96 8.88
CA GLN A 253 2.64 -19.36 8.84
C GLN A 253 1.74 -18.29 8.20
N VAL A 254 2.23 -17.61 7.16
CA VAL A 254 1.43 -16.59 6.47
C VAL A 254 0.27 -17.24 5.71
N ARG A 255 -0.81 -16.48 5.47
CA ARG A 255 -1.97 -16.99 4.72
C ARG A 255 -1.72 -16.96 3.20
N MET A 256 -1.02 -15.94 2.68
CA MET A 256 -0.67 -15.82 1.28
C MET A 256 0.74 -15.24 1.12
N LEU A 257 1.47 -15.74 0.13
CA LEU A 257 2.75 -15.20 -0.34
C LEU A 257 2.58 -14.56 -1.71
N ALA A 258 2.98 -13.30 -1.85
CA ALA A 258 3.09 -12.62 -3.14
C ALA A 258 4.57 -12.36 -3.47
N LEU A 259 5.04 -12.89 -4.60
CA LEU A 259 6.41 -12.67 -5.07
C LEU A 259 6.48 -11.38 -5.89
N THR A 260 7.46 -10.54 -5.59
CA THR A 260 7.77 -9.30 -6.31
C THR A 260 9.26 -9.17 -6.58
N HIS A 261 9.70 -8.03 -7.10
CA HIS A 261 11.11 -7.76 -7.42
C HIS A 261 11.71 -8.81 -8.37
N ILE A 262 10.95 -9.12 -9.43
CA ILE A 262 11.28 -10.19 -10.36
C ILE A 262 12.37 -9.72 -11.33
N SER A 263 13.52 -10.38 -11.32
CA SER A 263 14.59 -10.12 -12.29
C SER A 263 14.13 -10.45 -13.72
N SER A 264 14.54 -9.62 -14.69
CA SER A 264 14.33 -9.89 -16.12
C SER A 264 14.99 -11.19 -16.62
N ARG A 265 15.87 -11.79 -15.81
CA ARG A 265 16.58 -13.05 -16.10
C ARG A 265 15.67 -14.27 -16.04
N HIS A 266 14.60 -14.21 -15.22
CA HIS A 266 13.74 -15.36 -14.97
C HIS A 266 12.30 -15.09 -15.38
N PRO A 267 11.65 -16.06 -16.06
CA PRO A 267 10.21 -16.00 -16.23
C PRO A 267 9.50 -16.08 -14.87
N ALA A 268 8.59 -15.16 -14.57
CA ALA A 268 7.84 -15.15 -13.31
C ALA A 268 7.07 -16.47 -13.05
N ARG A 269 6.70 -17.19 -14.11
CA ARG A 269 6.09 -18.52 -13.98
C ARG A 269 7.04 -19.54 -13.34
N LEU A 270 8.33 -19.49 -13.69
CA LEU A 270 9.34 -20.37 -13.09
C LEU A 270 9.41 -20.15 -11.59
N LEU A 271 9.61 -18.92 -11.17
CA LEU A 271 9.70 -18.53 -9.75
C LEU A 271 8.45 -18.94 -8.98
N ARG A 272 7.27 -18.76 -9.58
CA ARG A 272 6.01 -19.18 -8.95
C ARG A 272 5.90 -20.71 -8.78
N VAL A 273 6.32 -21.48 -9.77
CA VAL A 273 6.32 -22.95 -9.67
C VAL A 273 7.27 -23.43 -8.59
N GLU A 274 8.46 -22.85 -8.54
CA GLU A 274 9.47 -23.14 -7.53
C GLU A 274 8.97 -22.82 -6.11
N ALA A 275 8.44 -21.61 -5.91
CA ALA A 275 7.91 -21.22 -4.61
C ALA A 275 6.71 -22.08 -4.17
N ARG A 276 5.82 -22.44 -5.09
CA ARG A 276 4.65 -23.30 -4.80
C ARG A 276 5.01 -24.71 -4.34
N ALA A 277 6.18 -25.20 -4.69
CA ALA A 277 6.68 -26.45 -4.15
C ALA A 277 6.95 -26.37 -2.64
N GLY A 278 7.31 -25.19 -2.11
CA GLY A 278 7.55 -24.94 -0.70
C GLY A 278 6.37 -24.35 0.06
N PHE A 279 5.51 -23.54 -0.63
CA PHE A 279 4.33 -22.89 -0.07
C PHE A 279 3.25 -22.71 -1.13
N THR A 280 2.19 -23.51 -1.04
CA THR A 280 1.17 -23.65 -2.09
C THR A 280 0.42 -22.35 -2.40
N ASN A 281 0.04 -21.58 -1.37
CA ASN A 281 -0.70 -20.32 -1.55
C ASN A 281 0.24 -19.17 -1.94
N THR A 282 0.93 -19.36 -3.07
CA THR A 282 1.86 -18.38 -3.64
C THR A 282 1.33 -17.82 -4.95
N VAL A 283 1.38 -16.50 -5.09
CA VAL A 283 1.05 -15.76 -6.30
C VAL A 283 2.25 -14.93 -6.76
N THR A 284 2.28 -14.58 -8.04
CA THR A 284 3.27 -13.67 -8.62
C THR A 284 2.51 -12.59 -9.38
N PRO A 285 2.15 -11.49 -8.72
CA PRO A 285 1.43 -10.39 -9.33
C PRO A 285 2.16 -9.84 -10.56
N ARG A 286 1.38 -9.32 -11.49
CA ARG A 286 1.87 -8.48 -12.59
C ARG A 286 1.70 -7.03 -12.18
N ASP A 287 2.32 -6.13 -12.93
CA ASP A 287 1.96 -4.72 -12.82
C ASP A 287 0.47 -4.55 -13.03
N PHE A 288 -0.12 -3.71 -12.19
CA PHE A 288 -1.52 -3.32 -12.12
C PHE A 288 -2.45 -4.36 -11.46
N ASP A 289 -1.98 -5.55 -11.15
CA ASP A 289 -2.76 -6.49 -10.34
C ASP A 289 -3.01 -5.91 -8.94
N THR A 290 -4.09 -6.35 -8.31
CA THR A 290 -4.45 -5.97 -6.93
C THR A 290 -4.61 -7.24 -6.08
N ILE A 291 -4.13 -7.23 -4.84
CA ILE A 291 -4.48 -8.23 -3.84
C ILE A 291 -5.42 -7.58 -2.84
N GLU A 292 -6.61 -8.15 -2.68
CA GLU A 292 -7.53 -7.81 -1.60
C GLU A 292 -7.27 -8.68 -0.38
N ILE A 293 -7.27 -8.05 0.81
CA ILE A 293 -7.10 -8.74 2.08
C ILE A 293 -8.40 -8.59 2.88
N PRO A 294 -9.33 -9.55 2.81
CA PRO A 294 -10.51 -9.53 3.66
C PRO A 294 -10.13 -9.84 5.12
N PHE A 295 -11.01 -9.50 6.06
CA PHE A 295 -10.90 -10.03 7.41
C PHE A 295 -11.04 -11.57 7.37
N ARG A 296 -10.38 -12.28 8.30
CA ARG A 296 -10.29 -13.75 8.31
C ARG A 296 -11.65 -14.43 8.25
N GLU A 297 -12.64 -13.88 8.91
CA GLU A 297 -14.01 -14.37 8.88
C GLU A 297 -14.72 -14.21 7.53
N ASN A 298 -14.20 -13.35 6.64
CA ASN A 298 -14.77 -13.06 5.32
C ASN A 298 -14.04 -13.78 4.17
N GLY A 299 -13.03 -14.58 4.48
CA GLY A 299 -12.33 -15.40 3.48
C GLY A 299 -10.82 -15.17 3.40
N GLU A 300 -10.24 -15.69 2.32
CA GLU A 300 -8.79 -15.64 2.07
C GLU A 300 -8.39 -14.40 1.25
N PRO A 301 -7.14 -13.91 1.38
CA PRO A 301 -6.59 -12.95 0.44
C PRO A 301 -6.69 -13.45 -1.00
N ARG A 302 -6.94 -12.56 -1.94
CA ARG A 302 -7.16 -12.95 -3.34
C ARG A 302 -6.51 -11.98 -4.32
N LEU A 303 -5.90 -12.54 -5.35
CA LEU A 303 -5.31 -11.81 -6.45
C LEU A 303 -6.38 -11.49 -7.49
N LEU A 304 -6.53 -10.21 -7.81
CA LEU A 304 -7.36 -9.69 -8.88
C LEU A 304 -6.44 -9.21 -10.00
N HIS A 305 -6.62 -9.75 -11.19
CA HIS A 305 -5.85 -9.32 -12.35
C HIS A 305 -6.43 -8.04 -12.94
N TRP A 306 -5.54 -7.13 -13.33
CA TRP A 306 -5.93 -5.93 -14.05
C TRP A 306 -6.51 -6.30 -15.42
N ASP A 307 -7.71 -5.79 -15.70
CA ASP A 307 -8.35 -5.86 -17.01
C ASP A 307 -8.42 -4.45 -17.61
N ALA A 308 -7.61 -4.19 -18.62
CA ALA A 308 -7.53 -2.87 -19.29
C ALA A 308 -8.85 -2.44 -20.00
N GLY A 309 -9.86 -3.31 -20.02
CA GLY A 309 -11.18 -3.04 -20.62
C GLY A 309 -12.30 -2.75 -19.63
N ALA A 310 -12.07 -2.91 -18.33
CA ALA A 310 -13.07 -2.59 -17.31
C ALA A 310 -12.99 -1.11 -16.93
N PRO A 311 -14.05 -0.29 -17.11
CA PRO A 311 -14.06 1.09 -16.61
C PRO A 311 -13.95 1.07 -15.07
N GLU A 312 -13.00 1.81 -14.52
CA GLU A 312 -12.96 2.07 -13.07
C GLU A 312 -14.31 2.68 -12.64
N GLN A 313 -14.94 2.08 -11.65
CA GLN A 313 -16.04 2.72 -10.95
C GLN A 313 -15.40 3.87 -10.12
N GLU A 314 -15.50 5.09 -10.65
CA GLU A 314 -15.15 6.28 -9.88
C GLU A 314 -15.95 6.31 -8.57
N PRO A 315 -15.32 6.54 -7.43
CA PRO A 315 -16.05 6.85 -6.21
C PRO A 315 -16.80 8.15 -6.46
N GLY A 316 -18.14 8.10 -6.40
CA GLY A 316 -19.04 9.18 -6.78
C GLY A 316 -18.61 10.55 -6.26
N THR A 317 -18.11 11.38 -7.13
CA THR A 317 -17.95 12.82 -6.92
C THR A 317 -19.34 13.47 -7.05
N GLY A 318 -20.01 13.62 -5.91
CA GLY A 318 -21.20 14.45 -5.80
C GLY A 318 -20.85 15.95 -5.87
N ALA A 319 -20.33 16.41 -7.00
CA ALA A 319 -20.25 17.82 -7.33
C ALA A 319 -21.10 18.03 -8.59
N ARG A 320 -22.29 18.59 -8.40
CA ARG A 320 -23.07 19.13 -9.51
C ARG A 320 -22.29 20.29 -10.11
N GLU A 321 -21.81 20.13 -11.34
CA GLU A 321 -21.40 21.25 -12.16
C GLU A 321 -22.66 22.11 -12.42
N GLN A 322 -22.62 23.34 -11.92
CA GLN A 322 -23.57 24.38 -12.33
C GLN A 322 -23.15 24.82 -13.73
N GLU A 323 -23.99 24.54 -14.72
CA GLU A 323 -23.86 25.14 -16.06
C GLU A 323 -23.93 26.66 -15.96
N PRO A 324 -23.02 27.40 -16.62
CA PRO A 324 -23.10 28.84 -16.69
C PRO A 324 -24.31 29.23 -17.58
N SER A 325 -25.16 30.14 -17.08
CA SER A 325 -26.26 30.75 -17.82
C SER A 325 -25.76 31.47 -19.07
N PRO A 326 -26.46 31.42 -20.20
CA PRO A 326 -26.05 32.11 -21.43
C PRO A 326 -26.09 33.63 -21.24
N GLU A 327 -24.96 34.27 -21.47
CA GLU A 327 -24.84 35.73 -21.57
C GLU A 327 -25.69 36.26 -22.73
N GLN A 328 -26.51 37.26 -22.44
CA GLN A 328 -27.26 38.00 -23.42
C GLN A 328 -26.32 38.88 -24.25
N GLU A 329 -26.34 38.71 -25.56
CA GLU A 329 -25.63 39.61 -26.50
C GLU A 329 -26.23 41.04 -26.43
N PRO A 330 -25.38 42.09 -26.37
CA PRO A 330 -25.88 43.47 -26.52
C PRO A 330 -26.19 43.78 -28.00
N GLY A 331 -27.38 44.29 -28.23
CA GLY A 331 -27.89 44.65 -29.54
C GLY A 331 -27.04 45.67 -30.28
N THR A 332 -26.87 45.45 -31.56
CA THR A 332 -26.22 46.36 -32.51
C THR A 332 -27.23 47.49 -32.85
N GLU A 333 -26.99 48.70 -32.33
CA GLU A 333 -27.55 49.93 -32.92
C GLU A 333 -26.76 50.31 -34.17
N ARG A 334 -27.53 50.38 -35.27
CA ARG A 334 -27.05 51.02 -36.53
C ARG A 334 -27.22 52.53 -36.38
N SER A 335 -26.18 53.28 -36.56
CA SER A 335 -26.28 54.67 -36.93
C SER A 335 -25.67 54.87 -38.34
N ALA A 336 -26.52 55.31 -39.25
CA ALA A 336 -26.13 55.89 -40.52
C ALA A 336 -25.75 57.36 -40.25
N ASP A 337 -24.78 57.84 -41.02
CA ASP A 337 -24.69 59.14 -41.68
C ASP A 337 -23.21 59.43 -41.97
N THR A 338 -22.88 59.53 -43.21
CA THR A 338 -22.92 60.58 -44.21
C THR A 338 -21.64 61.47 -44.22
N VAL A 339 -20.90 61.38 -45.32
CA VAL A 339 -20.23 62.43 -46.11
C VAL A 339 -19.19 63.34 -45.42
N ALA A 340 -17.95 63.27 -45.82
CA ALA A 340 -17.18 64.24 -46.68
C ALA A 340 -15.76 63.63 -46.92
#